data_77b04a6512c2dd117a8f0e48f4005c9a
#
_entry.id   77b04a6512c2dd117a8f0e48f4005c9a
#
_cell.length_a   1.000
_cell.length_b   1.000
_cell.length_c   1.000
_cell.angle_alpha   90.00
_cell.angle_beta   90.00
_cell.angle_gamma   90.00
#
_symmetry.space_group_name_H-M   'P 1'
#
loop_
_entity.id
_entity.type
_entity.pdbx_description
1 polymer ?
#
loop_
_entity_poly.entity_id
_entity_poly.type
_entity_poly.pdbx_seq_one_letter_code
_entity_poly.pdbx_strand_id
1 'polypeptide(L)'
;MKPIFLSLLFPFLVIYNLDTIQAATIDTVTTYSKSMNKNIKAIVIKPNNYKSVDAFPTVYLLHGHGGSYLNWIKNVPDLSQQVDLYSFIIVCPDGNVSSWYLDSPVDENWKYETYTAIELVSWIDEHYKTIKEAKARAITGLSMGGHGSLYLAFKHQDVFGAAGSMSGGVDIRPFPENWDIKKRLGTLTEFPENWEKNTVTNMLELVKDNKLKMIIDCGVDDFFMDVNRELHNKMLTLKINHDYIERPGKHNIEYWENSLKFQLLFFDNFFKENKLK
;
A
#
# COMPACT_ATOMS: atom_id res chain seq x y z
N MET A 1 1.85 25.94 80.81
CA MET A 1 1.48 26.35 79.45
C MET A 1 2.35 25.56 78.48
N LYS A 2 1.76 24.61 77.72
CA LYS A 2 2.49 23.84 76.68
C LYS A 2 2.24 24.53 75.33
N PRO A 3 3.22 24.74 74.46
CA PRO A 3 3.01 25.34 73.19
C PRO A 3 2.38 24.33 72.27
N ILE A 4 1.31 24.73 71.54
CA ILE A 4 0.66 23.97 70.48
C ILE A 4 1.42 24.29 69.18
N PHE A 5 2.08 23.27 68.58
CA PHE A 5 2.68 23.36 67.26
C PHE A 5 1.57 23.09 66.18
N LEU A 6 1.21 24.17 65.47
CA LEU A 6 0.30 24.10 64.36
C LEU A 6 1.11 23.69 63.10
N SER A 7 1.00 22.42 62.69
CA SER A 7 1.63 21.93 61.46
C SER A 7 0.80 22.37 60.28
N LEU A 8 1.28 23.31 59.48
CA LEU A 8 0.71 23.72 58.20
C LEU A 8 1.05 22.66 57.14
N LEU A 9 0.07 21.79 56.77
CA LEU A 9 0.17 20.95 55.61
C LEU A 9 -0.04 21.82 54.34
N PHE A 10 1.04 22.03 53.59
CA PHE A 10 0.94 22.57 52.23
C PHE A 10 0.54 21.45 51.28
N PRO A 11 -0.59 21.54 50.56
CA PRO A 11 -0.91 20.56 49.53
C PRO A 11 0.05 20.76 48.33
N PHE A 12 0.85 19.75 48.05
CA PHE A 12 1.64 19.71 46.83
C PHE A 12 0.67 19.46 45.66
N LEU A 13 0.37 20.48 44.86
CA LEU A 13 -0.42 20.39 43.64
C LEU A 13 0.51 19.80 42.56
N VAL A 14 0.42 18.49 42.33
CA VAL A 14 1.09 17.85 41.20
C VAL A 14 0.26 18.17 39.94
N ILE A 15 0.72 19.13 39.14
CA ILE A 15 0.17 19.43 37.82
C ILE A 15 0.68 18.35 36.90
N TYR A 16 -0.16 17.34 36.59
CA TYR A 16 0.07 16.45 35.49
C TYR A 16 -0.18 17.25 34.22
N ASN A 17 0.87 17.55 33.46
CA ASN A 17 0.72 17.91 32.06
C ASN A 17 0.15 16.69 31.33
N LEU A 18 -1.15 16.70 31.10
CA LEU A 18 -1.78 15.80 30.13
C LEU A 18 -1.32 16.28 28.76
N ASP A 19 -0.21 15.77 28.29
CA ASP A 19 0.12 15.87 26.87
C ASP A 19 -1.10 15.32 26.11
N THR A 20 -1.77 16.18 25.37
CA THR A 20 -2.85 15.76 24.50
C THR A 20 -2.24 14.78 23.50
N ILE A 21 -2.58 13.49 23.64
CA ILE A 21 -2.17 12.47 22.65
C ILE A 21 -2.76 12.92 21.32
N GLN A 22 -1.93 13.48 20.46
CA GLN A 22 -2.35 13.86 19.11
C GLN A 22 -2.53 12.57 18.33
N ALA A 23 -3.72 12.35 17.78
CA ALA A 23 -4.00 11.20 16.90
C ALA A 23 -3.48 11.47 15.48
N ALA A 24 -3.30 10.40 14.70
CA ALA A 24 -3.05 10.49 13.26
C ALA A 24 -4.05 11.41 12.56
N THR A 25 -3.59 12.17 11.59
CA THR A 25 -4.43 13.11 10.83
C THR A 25 -4.62 12.65 9.40
N ILE A 26 -5.83 12.87 8.88
CA ILE A 26 -6.24 12.42 7.55
C ILE A 26 -6.48 13.65 6.65
N ASP A 27 -5.74 13.74 5.56
CA ASP A 27 -5.98 14.74 4.52
C ASP A 27 -6.66 14.07 3.32
N THR A 28 -7.63 14.75 2.73
CA THR A 28 -8.13 14.42 1.40
C THR A 28 -7.50 15.40 0.42
N VAL A 29 -6.70 14.89 -0.50
CA VAL A 29 -6.02 15.71 -1.49
C VAL A 29 -6.55 15.44 -2.89
N THR A 30 -6.35 16.42 -3.78
CA THR A 30 -6.63 16.29 -5.21
C THR A 30 -5.34 16.56 -5.95
N THR A 31 -4.85 15.56 -6.67
CA THR A 31 -3.65 15.65 -7.50
C THR A 31 -4.03 15.71 -8.96
N TYR A 32 -3.25 16.43 -9.75
CA TYR A 32 -3.48 16.53 -11.20
C TYR A 32 -2.58 15.55 -11.93
N SER A 33 -3.18 14.62 -12.67
CA SER A 33 -2.45 13.76 -13.59
C SER A 33 -2.27 14.46 -14.93
N LYS A 34 -1.02 14.78 -15.28
CA LYS A 34 -0.67 15.38 -16.57
C LYS A 34 -0.86 14.39 -17.71
N SER A 35 -0.49 13.13 -17.47
CA SER A 35 -0.60 12.04 -18.46
C SER A 35 -2.04 11.70 -18.85
N MET A 36 -3.00 11.95 -17.94
CA MET A 36 -4.44 11.69 -18.19
C MET A 36 -5.28 12.98 -18.27
N ASN A 37 -4.68 14.15 -18.08
CA ASN A 37 -5.35 15.45 -18.08
C ASN A 37 -6.59 15.49 -17.16
N LYS A 38 -6.45 15.01 -15.91
CA LYS A 38 -7.55 14.96 -14.96
C LYS A 38 -7.11 15.07 -13.50
N ASN A 39 -8.03 15.51 -12.65
CA ASN A 39 -7.86 15.51 -11.21
C ASN A 39 -8.21 14.14 -10.61
N ILE A 40 -7.36 13.65 -9.71
CA ILE A 40 -7.51 12.37 -9.03
C ILE A 40 -7.37 12.60 -7.53
N LYS A 41 -8.25 12.00 -6.74
CA LYS A 41 -8.22 12.14 -5.28
C LYS A 41 -7.33 11.08 -4.65
N ALA A 42 -6.77 11.43 -3.49
CA ALA A 42 -6.10 10.50 -2.60
C ALA A 42 -6.35 10.86 -1.13
N ILE A 43 -6.29 9.87 -0.25
CA ILE A 43 -6.16 10.07 1.20
C ILE A 43 -4.68 10.01 1.56
N VAL A 44 -4.26 10.93 2.44
CA VAL A 44 -2.94 10.89 3.07
C VAL A 44 -3.14 10.85 4.57
N ILE A 45 -2.65 9.80 5.22
CA ILE A 45 -2.72 9.63 6.68
C ILE A 45 -1.32 9.90 7.25
N LYS A 46 -1.25 10.89 8.14
CA LYS A 46 0.00 11.33 8.78
C LYS A 46 0.02 10.87 10.23
N PRO A 47 1.13 10.32 10.75
CA PRO A 47 1.23 9.87 12.14
C PRO A 47 1.16 11.05 13.12
N ASN A 48 0.85 10.75 14.38
CA ASN A 48 0.68 11.73 15.44
C ASN A 48 1.94 12.58 15.71
N ASN A 49 3.13 12.02 15.45
CA ASN A 49 4.42 12.69 15.58
C ASN A 49 4.85 13.48 14.34
N TYR A 50 3.96 13.69 13.35
CA TYR A 50 4.29 14.31 12.06
C TYR A 50 4.97 15.68 12.17
N LYS A 51 4.67 16.46 13.21
CA LYS A 51 5.28 17.79 13.41
C LYS A 51 6.72 17.71 13.91
N SER A 52 7.04 16.70 14.73
CA SER A 52 8.29 16.55 15.48
C SER A 52 9.38 15.75 14.75
N VAL A 53 9.05 15.11 13.63
CA VAL A 53 9.99 14.31 12.81
C VAL A 53 10.18 15.00 11.46
N ASP A 54 11.41 14.97 10.94
CA ASP A 54 11.77 15.69 9.72
C ASP A 54 11.25 15.01 8.45
N ALA A 55 11.30 13.68 8.38
CA ALA A 55 10.79 12.91 7.25
C ALA A 55 10.38 11.49 7.66
N PHE A 56 9.46 10.89 6.91
CA PHE A 56 8.84 9.60 7.18
C PHE A 56 8.98 8.64 6.02
N PRO A 57 9.12 7.33 6.28
CA PRO A 57 8.81 6.30 5.29
C PRO A 57 7.35 6.41 4.85
N THR A 58 7.06 5.93 3.63
CA THR A 58 5.73 6.06 3.03
C THR A 58 5.25 4.73 2.47
N VAL A 59 3.99 4.37 2.76
CA VAL A 59 3.31 3.19 2.21
C VAL A 59 2.17 3.63 1.30
N TYR A 60 2.20 3.21 0.04
CA TYR A 60 1.09 3.39 -0.90
C TYR A 60 0.15 2.19 -0.79
N LEU A 61 -1.13 2.45 -0.52
CA LEU A 61 -2.12 1.42 -0.20
C LEU A 61 -3.27 1.43 -1.22
N LEU A 62 -3.21 0.50 -2.16
CA LEU A 62 -4.07 0.43 -3.33
C LEU A 62 -5.38 -0.30 -3.04
N HIS A 63 -6.51 0.22 -3.56
CA HIS A 63 -7.82 -0.42 -3.45
C HIS A 63 -8.05 -1.45 -4.56
N GLY A 64 -9.07 -2.31 -4.39
CA GLY A 64 -9.51 -3.29 -5.37
C GLY A 64 -10.48 -2.74 -6.42
N HIS A 65 -10.90 -3.59 -7.37
CA HIS A 65 -11.91 -3.26 -8.36
C HIS A 65 -13.20 -2.76 -7.70
N GLY A 66 -13.79 -1.73 -8.28
CA GLY A 66 -15.00 -1.08 -7.73
C GLY A 66 -14.78 -0.21 -6.51
N GLY A 67 -13.55 -0.13 -5.98
CA GLY A 67 -13.18 0.69 -4.83
C GLY A 67 -12.92 2.15 -5.20
N SER A 68 -12.38 2.91 -4.24
CA SER A 68 -11.96 4.30 -4.40
C SER A 68 -10.89 4.65 -3.35
N TYR A 69 -10.36 5.88 -3.42
CA TYR A 69 -9.45 6.42 -2.40
C TYR A 69 -9.96 6.34 -0.94
N LEU A 70 -11.28 6.19 -0.74
CA LEU A 70 -11.90 6.05 0.58
C LEU A 70 -11.96 4.61 1.09
N ASN A 71 -11.64 3.62 0.25
CA ASN A 71 -11.89 2.20 0.56
C ASN A 71 -11.28 1.79 1.90
N TRP A 72 -10.01 2.12 2.11
CA TRP A 72 -9.28 1.69 3.29
C TRP A 72 -9.74 2.37 4.57
N ILE A 73 -9.94 3.69 4.58
CA ILE A 73 -10.40 4.42 5.77
C ILE A 73 -11.83 4.08 6.19
N LYS A 74 -12.66 3.59 5.23
CA LYS A 74 -14.04 3.16 5.53
C LYS A 74 -14.10 1.75 6.10
N ASN A 75 -13.18 0.88 5.67
CA ASN A 75 -13.27 -0.55 5.94
C ASN A 75 -12.24 -1.06 6.96
N VAL A 76 -11.25 -0.25 7.33
CA VAL A 76 -10.22 -0.57 8.33
C VAL A 76 -10.23 0.51 9.42
N PRO A 77 -11.08 0.34 10.45
CA PRO A 77 -11.30 1.38 11.48
C PRO A 77 -10.04 1.76 12.28
N ASP A 78 -9.12 0.81 12.45
CA ASP A 78 -7.87 0.99 13.21
C ASP A 78 -6.68 1.45 12.33
N LEU A 79 -6.90 1.79 11.06
CA LEU A 79 -5.82 2.19 10.15
C LEU A 79 -5.00 3.39 10.67
N SER A 80 -5.68 4.40 11.23
CA SER A 80 -5.01 5.56 11.84
C SER A 80 -4.15 5.17 13.04
N GLN A 81 -4.59 4.23 13.86
CA GLN A 81 -3.84 3.72 15.00
C GLN A 81 -2.59 2.95 14.55
N GLN A 82 -2.68 2.20 13.44
CA GLN A 82 -1.54 1.52 12.84
C GLN A 82 -0.53 2.51 12.26
N VAL A 83 -0.98 3.61 11.66
CA VAL A 83 -0.11 4.72 11.22
C VAL A 83 0.65 5.32 12.40
N ASP A 84 -0.01 5.55 13.53
CA ASP A 84 0.63 6.03 14.76
C ASP A 84 1.64 5.02 15.32
N LEU A 85 1.26 3.73 15.36
CA LEU A 85 2.12 2.65 15.87
C LEU A 85 3.43 2.53 15.09
N TYR A 86 3.34 2.57 13.77
CA TYR A 86 4.49 2.37 12.88
C TYR A 86 5.19 3.66 12.47
N SER A 87 4.63 4.82 12.77
CA SER A 87 5.22 6.13 12.46
C SER A 87 5.68 6.27 10.99
N PHE A 88 4.78 5.98 10.03
CA PHE A 88 4.97 6.22 8.60
C PHE A 88 3.72 6.89 7.98
N ILE A 89 3.87 7.46 6.80
CA ILE A 89 2.75 8.03 6.04
C ILE A 89 2.07 6.91 5.24
N ILE A 90 0.72 6.87 5.23
CA ILE A 90 -0.03 6.05 4.28
C ILE A 90 -0.69 6.94 3.23
N VAL A 91 -0.56 6.55 1.95
CA VAL A 91 -1.20 7.20 0.80
C VAL A 91 -2.16 6.21 0.13
N CYS A 92 -3.46 6.54 0.09
CA CYS A 92 -4.49 5.74 -0.56
C CYS A 92 -5.00 6.47 -1.81
N PRO A 93 -4.43 6.21 -3.00
CA PRO A 93 -4.88 6.86 -4.24
C PRO A 93 -6.19 6.29 -4.75
N ASP A 94 -6.91 7.09 -5.54
CA ASP A 94 -8.00 6.59 -6.38
C ASP A 94 -7.43 5.95 -7.64
N GLY A 95 -7.56 4.62 -7.74
CA GLY A 95 -7.17 3.84 -8.90
C GLY A 95 -8.31 3.66 -9.90
N ASN A 96 -9.40 4.42 -9.80
CA ASN A 96 -10.62 4.24 -10.55
C ASN A 96 -11.23 2.81 -10.38
N VAL A 97 -12.41 2.59 -10.93
CA VAL A 97 -13.15 1.33 -10.78
C VAL A 97 -12.36 0.11 -11.26
N SER A 98 -11.59 0.26 -12.36
CA SER A 98 -10.99 -0.88 -13.07
C SER A 98 -9.66 -0.54 -13.75
N SER A 99 -8.80 0.26 -13.12
CA SER A 99 -7.53 0.66 -13.75
C SER A 99 -6.52 -0.46 -13.85
N TRP A 100 -6.59 -1.43 -12.94
CA TRP A 100 -5.55 -2.44 -12.74
C TRP A 100 -4.16 -1.83 -12.52
N TYR A 101 -4.13 -0.50 -12.28
CA TYR A 101 -2.94 0.32 -12.06
C TYR A 101 -1.90 0.21 -13.19
N LEU A 102 -2.37 0.00 -14.42
CA LEU A 102 -1.52 -0.09 -15.61
C LEU A 102 -1.75 1.07 -16.57
N ASP A 103 -0.80 1.31 -17.44
CA ASP A 103 -0.97 2.17 -18.62
C ASP A 103 -1.57 1.32 -19.73
N SER A 104 -2.79 1.66 -20.13
CA SER A 104 -3.50 0.88 -21.14
C SER A 104 -2.81 0.95 -22.50
N PRO A 105 -2.51 -0.19 -23.14
CA PRO A 105 -2.00 -0.20 -24.50
C PRO A 105 -3.08 0.09 -25.57
N VAL A 106 -4.36 0.12 -25.19
CA VAL A 106 -5.50 0.32 -26.11
C VAL A 106 -6.29 1.60 -25.81
N ASP A 107 -5.98 2.31 -24.71
CA ASP A 107 -6.62 3.57 -24.33
C ASP A 107 -5.54 4.54 -23.83
N GLU A 108 -5.13 5.48 -24.68
CA GLU A 108 -4.08 6.45 -24.38
C GLU A 108 -4.39 7.37 -23.19
N ASN A 109 -5.66 7.55 -22.84
CA ASN A 109 -6.12 8.35 -21.72
C ASN A 109 -6.14 7.56 -20.39
N TRP A 110 -5.65 6.31 -20.38
CA TRP A 110 -5.66 5.44 -19.23
C TRP A 110 -4.24 5.11 -18.77
N LYS A 111 -3.63 6.03 -18.00
CA LYS A 111 -2.21 6.01 -17.60
C LYS A 111 -2.04 5.90 -16.08
N TYR A 112 -2.60 4.84 -15.48
CA TYR A 112 -2.58 4.68 -14.02
C TYR A 112 -1.25 4.16 -13.47
N GLU A 113 -0.41 3.50 -14.28
CA GLU A 113 0.98 3.20 -13.92
C GLU A 113 1.77 4.52 -13.80
N THR A 114 1.77 5.33 -14.86
CA THR A 114 2.43 6.65 -14.88
C THR A 114 1.93 7.53 -13.73
N TYR A 115 0.60 7.59 -13.53
CA TYR A 115 0.04 8.38 -12.44
C TYR A 115 0.53 7.89 -11.08
N THR A 116 0.37 6.61 -10.78
CA THR A 116 0.58 6.09 -9.42
C THR A 116 2.06 6.04 -9.05
N ALA A 117 2.93 5.58 -9.95
CA ALA A 117 4.35 5.39 -9.66
C ALA A 117 5.20 6.67 -9.86
N ILE A 118 4.76 7.60 -10.71
CA ILE A 118 5.56 8.78 -11.07
C ILE A 118 4.90 10.07 -10.58
N GLU A 119 3.71 10.40 -11.11
CA GLU A 119 3.09 11.71 -10.87
C GLU A 119 2.65 11.87 -9.41
N LEU A 120 1.96 10.87 -8.85
CA LEU A 120 1.50 10.91 -7.46
C LEU A 120 2.68 10.86 -6.47
N VAL A 121 3.67 10.00 -6.71
CA VAL A 121 4.87 9.92 -5.86
C VAL A 121 5.60 11.26 -5.81
N SER A 122 5.84 11.89 -6.97
CA SER A 122 6.46 13.21 -7.04
C SER A 122 5.65 14.25 -6.26
N TRP A 123 4.33 14.27 -6.48
CA TRP A 123 3.45 15.22 -5.79
C TRP A 123 3.46 15.03 -4.27
N ILE A 124 3.40 13.79 -3.79
CA ILE A 124 3.47 13.47 -2.35
C ILE A 124 4.82 13.89 -1.77
N ASP A 125 5.90 13.62 -2.45
CA ASP A 125 7.27 13.98 -2.03
C ASP A 125 7.49 15.51 -1.99
N GLU A 126 6.74 16.28 -2.76
CA GLU A 126 6.79 17.74 -2.75
C GLU A 126 5.96 18.38 -1.65
N HIS A 127 4.86 17.71 -1.23
CA HIS A 127 3.87 18.30 -0.31
C HIS A 127 3.91 17.73 1.10
N TYR A 128 4.58 16.58 1.31
CA TYR A 128 4.66 15.90 2.61
C TYR A 128 6.10 15.60 3.00
N LYS A 129 6.32 15.43 4.29
CA LYS A 129 7.62 15.09 4.85
C LYS A 129 7.97 13.62 4.60
N THR A 130 8.29 13.27 3.37
CA THR A 130 8.66 11.90 2.97
C THR A 130 10.17 11.75 2.81
N ILE A 131 10.68 10.54 3.07
CA ILE A 131 12.04 10.16 2.69
C ILE A 131 11.98 9.74 1.22
N LYS A 132 12.62 10.51 0.34
CA LYS A 132 12.50 10.41 -1.14
C LYS A 132 13.41 9.33 -1.75
N GLU A 133 13.44 8.15 -1.13
CA GLU A 133 14.28 7.04 -1.56
C GLU A 133 13.46 5.75 -1.63
N ALA A 134 13.78 4.85 -2.58
CA ALA A 134 13.09 3.56 -2.72
C ALA A 134 13.11 2.73 -1.43
N LYS A 135 14.25 2.72 -0.70
CA LYS A 135 14.38 2.01 0.58
C LYS A 135 13.44 2.51 1.69
N ALA A 136 12.80 3.68 1.49
CA ALA A 136 11.83 4.28 2.41
C ALA A 136 10.40 4.27 1.85
N ARG A 137 10.17 3.59 0.72
CA ARG A 137 8.87 3.58 0.07
C ARG A 137 8.41 2.15 -0.21
N ALA A 138 7.22 1.83 0.28
CA ALA A 138 6.56 0.56 0.05
C ALA A 138 5.21 0.75 -0.65
N ILE A 139 4.73 -0.29 -1.32
CA ILE A 139 3.44 -0.32 -1.98
C ILE A 139 2.74 -1.65 -1.72
N THR A 140 1.45 -1.61 -1.41
CA THR A 140 0.62 -2.82 -1.26
C THR A 140 -0.82 -2.53 -1.63
N GLY A 141 -1.63 -3.56 -1.74
CA GLY A 141 -3.05 -3.42 -2.03
C GLY A 141 -3.79 -4.74 -2.04
N LEU A 142 -5.12 -4.66 -2.17
CA LEU A 142 -6.00 -5.82 -2.24
C LEU A 142 -6.49 -6.08 -3.67
N SER A 143 -6.64 -7.34 -4.06
CA SER A 143 -7.29 -7.73 -5.32
C SER A 143 -6.64 -7.07 -6.56
N MET A 144 -7.38 -6.21 -7.30
CA MET A 144 -6.82 -5.35 -8.34
C MET A 144 -5.63 -4.52 -7.83
N GLY A 145 -5.68 -4.03 -6.60
CA GLY A 145 -4.57 -3.30 -5.97
C GLY A 145 -3.41 -4.21 -5.60
N GLY A 146 -3.66 -5.50 -5.30
CA GLY A 146 -2.62 -6.51 -5.09
C GLY A 146 -1.85 -6.82 -6.38
N HIS A 147 -2.55 -6.92 -7.51
CA HIS A 147 -1.93 -6.93 -8.84
C HIS A 147 -1.10 -5.66 -9.06
N GLY A 148 -1.77 -4.49 -8.90
CA GLY A 148 -1.14 -3.19 -9.19
C GLY A 148 0.11 -2.93 -8.36
N SER A 149 0.13 -3.33 -7.09
CA SER A 149 1.29 -3.11 -6.22
C SER A 149 2.52 -3.91 -6.66
N LEU A 150 2.35 -5.19 -7.02
CA LEU A 150 3.46 -6.00 -7.55
C LEU A 150 3.86 -5.53 -8.95
N TYR A 151 2.89 -5.28 -9.84
CA TYR A 151 3.11 -4.79 -11.18
C TYR A 151 3.95 -3.49 -11.18
N LEU A 152 3.54 -2.51 -10.38
CA LEU A 152 4.23 -1.22 -10.27
C LEU A 152 5.63 -1.39 -9.66
N ALA A 153 5.75 -2.15 -8.56
CA ALA A 153 7.02 -2.32 -7.90
C ALA A 153 8.04 -3.09 -8.76
N PHE A 154 7.60 -4.07 -9.55
CA PHE A 154 8.49 -4.80 -10.45
C PHE A 154 9.07 -3.90 -11.54
N LYS A 155 8.29 -2.96 -12.04
CA LYS A 155 8.71 -2.02 -13.08
C LYS A 155 9.46 -0.79 -12.55
N HIS A 156 9.20 -0.39 -11.30
CA HIS A 156 9.69 0.85 -10.70
C HIS A 156 10.43 0.58 -9.38
N GLN A 157 11.47 -0.29 -9.42
CA GLN A 157 12.30 -0.62 -8.26
C GLN A 157 13.17 0.56 -7.78
N ASP A 158 13.37 1.54 -8.61
CA ASP A 158 13.97 2.84 -8.26
C ASP A 158 13.03 3.73 -7.43
N VAL A 159 11.72 3.43 -7.46
CA VAL A 159 10.68 4.13 -6.70
C VAL A 159 10.29 3.35 -5.44
N PHE A 160 10.06 2.04 -5.54
CA PHE A 160 9.59 1.19 -4.45
C PHE A 160 10.62 0.13 -4.06
N GLY A 161 11.06 0.12 -2.80
CA GLY A 161 11.99 -0.89 -2.28
C GLY A 161 11.31 -2.10 -1.63
N ALA A 162 10.00 -1.98 -1.34
CA ALA A 162 9.20 -3.09 -0.85
C ALA A 162 7.81 -3.11 -1.47
N ALA A 163 7.27 -4.31 -1.69
CA ALA A 163 5.93 -4.51 -2.24
C ALA A 163 5.16 -5.59 -1.50
N GLY A 164 3.84 -5.45 -1.45
CA GLY A 164 2.94 -6.46 -0.92
C GLY A 164 1.73 -6.70 -1.80
N SER A 165 1.09 -7.87 -1.62
CA SER A 165 -0.13 -8.23 -2.32
C SER A 165 -1.06 -8.99 -1.39
N MET A 166 -2.30 -8.55 -1.29
CA MET A 166 -3.37 -9.22 -0.55
C MET A 166 -4.42 -9.74 -1.54
N SER A 167 -4.52 -11.05 -1.70
CA SER A 167 -5.44 -11.68 -2.66
C SER A 167 -5.31 -11.06 -4.06
N GLY A 168 -4.10 -10.84 -4.54
CA GLY A 168 -3.86 -10.16 -5.82
C GLY A 168 -4.27 -10.98 -7.02
N GLY A 169 -4.85 -10.32 -8.06
CA GLY A 169 -5.08 -10.93 -9.38
C GLY A 169 -3.77 -11.04 -10.16
N VAL A 170 -2.79 -11.79 -9.63
CA VAL A 170 -1.40 -11.84 -10.13
C VAL A 170 -1.25 -12.56 -11.47
N ASP A 171 -2.23 -13.38 -11.86
CA ASP A 171 -2.43 -13.84 -13.22
C ASP A 171 -3.87 -13.51 -13.64
N ILE A 172 -4.02 -12.61 -14.60
CA ILE A 172 -5.31 -12.11 -15.07
C ILE A 172 -5.86 -12.91 -16.24
N ARG A 173 -5.05 -13.75 -16.89
CA ARG A 173 -5.41 -14.48 -18.12
C ARG A 173 -6.55 -15.49 -17.96
N PRO A 174 -6.71 -16.16 -16.78
CA PRO A 174 -7.86 -17.03 -16.54
C PRO A 174 -9.21 -16.31 -16.44
N PHE A 175 -9.22 -14.96 -16.40
CA PHE A 175 -10.39 -14.14 -16.11
C PHE A 175 -10.69 -13.09 -17.20
N PRO A 176 -10.70 -13.45 -18.50
CA PRO A 176 -10.71 -12.47 -19.61
C PRO A 176 -11.98 -11.61 -19.69
N GLU A 177 -13.09 -12.09 -19.14
CA GLU A 177 -14.37 -11.37 -19.15
C GLU A 177 -14.65 -10.60 -17.85
N ASN A 178 -13.77 -10.71 -16.82
CA ASN A 178 -14.03 -10.18 -15.52
C ASN A 178 -13.42 -8.78 -15.33
N TRP A 179 -14.02 -8.01 -14.42
CA TRP A 179 -13.47 -6.75 -13.84
C TRP A 179 -12.96 -5.74 -14.86
N ASP A 180 -13.58 -5.69 -16.04
CA ASP A 180 -13.25 -4.76 -17.12
C ASP A 180 -11.79 -4.84 -17.64
N ILE A 181 -11.06 -5.92 -17.37
CA ILE A 181 -9.66 -6.08 -17.80
C ILE A 181 -9.54 -5.90 -19.32
N LYS A 182 -10.47 -6.50 -20.10
CA LYS A 182 -10.47 -6.36 -21.54
C LYS A 182 -10.66 -4.92 -22.05
N LYS A 183 -11.27 -4.04 -21.25
CA LYS A 183 -11.34 -2.61 -21.59
C LYS A 183 -9.98 -1.92 -21.46
N ARG A 184 -9.06 -2.50 -20.69
CA ARG A 184 -7.71 -1.96 -20.46
C ARG A 184 -6.68 -2.57 -21.41
N LEU A 185 -6.83 -3.85 -21.77
CA LEU A 185 -5.83 -4.61 -22.54
C LEU A 185 -6.28 -4.99 -23.96
N GLY A 186 -7.54 -4.75 -24.33
CA GLY A 186 -8.19 -5.38 -25.46
C GLY A 186 -8.64 -6.81 -25.12
N THR A 187 -9.34 -7.49 -26.02
CA THR A 187 -9.73 -8.89 -25.77
C THR A 187 -8.50 -9.80 -25.74
N LEU A 188 -8.53 -10.85 -24.92
CA LEU A 188 -7.42 -11.81 -24.84
C LEU A 188 -7.12 -12.47 -26.20
N THR A 189 -8.16 -12.71 -27.01
CA THR A 189 -8.03 -13.34 -28.32
C THR A 189 -7.36 -12.43 -29.37
N GLU A 190 -7.69 -11.13 -29.37
CA GLU A 190 -7.14 -10.17 -30.34
C GLU A 190 -5.79 -9.59 -29.90
N PHE A 191 -5.56 -9.47 -28.60
CA PHE A 191 -4.38 -8.82 -28.02
C PHE A 191 -3.69 -9.68 -26.95
N PRO A 192 -3.35 -10.97 -27.22
CA PRO A 192 -2.78 -11.87 -26.23
C PRO A 192 -1.48 -11.33 -25.61
N GLU A 193 -0.65 -10.62 -26.39
CA GLU A 193 0.60 -10.04 -25.89
C GLU A 193 0.38 -8.96 -24.83
N ASN A 194 -0.73 -8.20 -24.88
CA ASN A 194 -1.03 -7.21 -23.87
C ASN A 194 -1.30 -7.89 -22.53
N TRP A 195 -1.98 -9.04 -22.54
CA TRP A 195 -2.25 -9.83 -21.34
C TRP A 195 -0.96 -10.46 -20.77
N GLU A 196 -0.13 -11.04 -21.65
CA GLU A 196 1.15 -11.61 -21.26
C GLU A 196 2.07 -10.57 -20.60
N LYS A 197 2.19 -9.38 -21.17
CA LYS A 197 3.06 -8.29 -20.68
C LYS A 197 2.57 -7.67 -19.39
N ASN A 198 1.28 -7.71 -19.10
CA ASN A 198 0.66 -7.08 -17.92
C ASN A 198 0.24 -8.11 -16.86
N THR A 199 0.67 -9.36 -16.97
CA THR A 199 0.46 -10.42 -15.98
C THR A 199 1.67 -10.52 -15.07
N VAL A 200 1.49 -10.31 -13.76
CA VAL A 200 2.60 -10.28 -12.77
C VAL A 200 3.43 -11.57 -12.78
N THR A 201 2.79 -12.74 -12.91
CA THR A 201 3.49 -14.04 -12.96
C THR A 201 4.48 -14.18 -14.13
N ASN A 202 4.39 -13.32 -15.14
CA ASN A 202 5.29 -13.28 -16.29
C ASN A 202 6.40 -12.23 -16.17
N MET A 203 6.38 -11.40 -15.11
CA MET A 203 7.31 -10.30 -14.93
C MET A 203 8.48 -10.65 -13.98
N LEU A 204 8.61 -11.88 -13.53
CA LEU A 204 9.57 -12.31 -12.49
C LEU A 204 11.04 -12.10 -12.88
N GLU A 205 11.35 -12.00 -14.18
CA GLU A 205 12.70 -11.67 -14.65
C GLU A 205 13.18 -10.30 -14.11
N LEU A 206 12.25 -9.36 -13.88
CA LEU A 206 12.57 -8.01 -13.41
C LEU A 206 13.07 -7.98 -11.96
N VAL A 207 12.78 -9.01 -11.16
CA VAL A 207 13.04 -9.02 -9.70
C VAL A 207 14.01 -10.15 -9.28
N LYS A 208 14.70 -10.78 -10.20
CA LYS A 208 15.67 -11.87 -9.93
C LYS A 208 16.89 -11.44 -9.12
N ASP A 209 17.21 -10.16 -9.07
CA ASP A 209 18.32 -9.62 -8.31
C ASP A 209 18.06 -9.52 -6.80
N ASN A 210 16.86 -9.86 -6.35
CA ASN A 210 16.42 -9.89 -4.95
C ASN A 210 16.57 -8.55 -4.18
N LYS A 211 16.57 -7.42 -4.89
CA LYS A 211 16.61 -6.09 -4.26
C LYS A 211 15.25 -5.68 -3.70
N LEU A 212 14.18 -6.00 -4.41
CA LEU A 212 12.82 -5.72 -3.97
C LEU A 212 12.41 -6.70 -2.86
N LYS A 213 11.97 -6.18 -1.72
CA LYS A 213 11.40 -6.99 -0.62
C LYS A 213 9.91 -7.22 -0.86
N MET A 214 9.44 -8.45 -0.70
CA MET A 214 8.08 -8.80 -1.08
C MET A 214 7.36 -9.63 -0.02
N ILE A 215 6.05 -9.36 0.17
CA ILE A 215 5.12 -10.17 0.95
C ILE A 215 3.84 -10.41 0.14
N ILE A 216 3.47 -11.68 -0.02
CA ILE A 216 2.28 -12.12 -0.76
C ILE A 216 1.38 -12.88 0.18
N ASP A 217 0.10 -12.54 0.19
CA ASP A 217 -0.87 -13.08 1.13
C ASP A 217 -2.19 -13.39 0.40
N CYS A 218 -2.76 -14.59 0.61
CA CYS A 218 -4.03 -14.97 0.00
C CYS A 218 -4.83 -15.91 0.90
N GLY A 219 -6.15 -15.73 0.95
CA GLY A 219 -7.06 -16.62 1.66
C GLY A 219 -7.21 -17.96 0.94
N VAL A 220 -7.25 -19.07 1.71
CA VAL A 220 -7.34 -20.43 1.11
C VAL A 220 -8.63 -20.70 0.37
N ASP A 221 -9.72 -19.96 0.69
CA ASP A 221 -11.01 -20.04 0.00
C ASP A 221 -11.22 -18.90 -1.01
N ASP A 222 -10.15 -18.16 -1.35
CA ASP A 222 -10.18 -17.06 -2.32
C ASP A 222 -10.11 -17.61 -3.76
N PHE A 223 -10.89 -17.04 -4.68
CA PHE A 223 -10.87 -17.47 -6.07
C PHE A 223 -9.55 -17.14 -6.80
N PHE A 224 -8.69 -16.27 -6.25
CA PHE A 224 -7.33 -16.02 -6.72
C PHE A 224 -6.27 -16.92 -6.06
N MET A 225 -6.68 -17.88 -5.21
CA MET A 225 -5.71 -18.70 -4.47
C MET A 225 -4.76 -19.46 -5.40
N ASP A 226 -5.29 -20.10 -6.44
CA ASP A 226 -4.47 -20.92 -7.34
C ASP A 226 -3.42 -20.09 -8.10
N VAL A 227 -3.79 -18.89 -8.58
CA VAL A 227 -2.83 -18.02 -9.29
C VAL A 227 -1.76 -17.45 -8.33
N ASN A 228 -2.09 -17.23 -7.06
CA ASN A 228 -1.12 -16.81 -6.05
C ASN A 228 -0.16 -17.96 -5.67
N ARG A 229 -0.64 -19.20 -5.55
CA ARG A 229 0.22 -20.39 -5.38
C ARG A 229 1.15 -20.60 -6.57
N GLU A 230 0.66 -20.42 -7.79
CA GLU A 230 1.49 -20.51 -8.99
C GLU A 230 2.61 -19.46 -8.98
N LEU A 231 2.29 -18.20 -8.65
CA LEU A 231 3.29 -17.14 -8.48
C LEU A 231 4.34 -17.55 -7.44
N HIS A 232 3.92 -17.98 -6.24
CA HIS A 232 4.81 -18.45 -5.17
C HIS A 232 5.74 -19.57 -5.67
N ASN A 233 5.23 -20.61 -6.31
CA ASN A 233 5.99 -21.74 -6.81
C ASN A 233 7.01 -21.33 -7.90
N LYS A 234 6.63 -20.42 -8.79
CA LYS A 234 7.54 -19.83 -9.79
C LYS A 234 8.67 -19.04 -9.12
N MET A 235 8.35 -18.23 -8.12
CA MET A 235 9.35 -17.45 -7.37
C MET A 235 10.32 -18.36 -6.62
N LEU A 236 9.86 -19.46 -6.00
CA LEU A 236 10.73 -20.46 -5.38
C LEU A 236 11.68 -21.13 -6.41
N THR A 237 11.14 -21.51 -7.57
CA THR A 237 11.91 -22.10 -8.66
C THR A 237 13.01 -21.16 -9.17
N LEU A 238 12.71 -19.88 -9.24
CA LEU A 238 13.63 -18.82 -9.70
C LEU A 238 14.53 -18.29 -8.57
N LYS A 239 14.39 -18.80 -7.34
CA LYS A 239 15.12 -18.34 -6.13
C LYS A 239 14.92 -16.86 -5.83
N ILE A 240 13.71 -16.36 -6.06
CA ILE A 240 13.30 -14.98 -5.74
C ILE A 240 12.80 -14.96 -4.29
N ASN A 241 13.45 -14.18 -3.45
CA ASN A 241 13.13 -14.06 -2.03
C ASN A 241 11.80 -13.32 -1.83
N HIS A 242 10.90 -13.92 -1.05
CA HIS A 242 9.60 -13.33 -0.70
C HIS A 242 9.00 -14.02 0.53
N ASP A 243 8.20 -13.30 1.28
CA ASP A 243 7.31 -13.88 2.30
C ASP A 243 6.01 -14.30 1.62
N TYR A 244 5.52 -15.51 1.94
CA TYR A 244 4.26 -16.02 1.42
C TYR A 244 3.39 -16.53 2.55
N ILE A 245 2.14 -16.06 2.59
CA ILE A 245 1.19 -16.37 3.68
C ILE A 245 -0.11 -16.89 3.08
N GLU A 246 -0.52 -18.08 3.51
CA GLU A 246 -1.85 -18.62 3.30
C GLU A 246 -2.58 -18.73 4.65
N ARG A 247 -3.82 -18.25 4.71
CA ARG A 247 -4.66 -18.32 5.91
C ARG A 247 -6.10 -18.68 5.54
N PRO A 248 -6.88 -19.27 6.48
CA PRO A 248 -8.33 -19.39 6.29
C PRO A 248 -8.95 -18.03 5.97
N GLY A 249 -9.76 -17.96 4.91
CA GLY A 249 -10.44 -16.74 4.50
C GLY A 249 -10.75 -16.70 3.01
N LYS A 250 -11.54 -15.70 2.64
CA LYS A 250 -12.13 -15.52 1.30
C LYS A 250 -11.74 -14.16 0.72
N HIS A 251 -12.17 -13.89 -0.51
CA HIS A 251 -12.00 -12.60 -1.19
C HIS A 251 -12.93 -11.53 -0.61
N ASN A 252 -12.68 -11.08 0.61
CA ASN A 252 -13.54 -10.13 1.31
C ASN A 252 -12.76 -9.20 2.26
N ILE A 253 -13.44 -8.16 2.73
CA ILE A 253 -12.84 -7.13 3.56
C ILE A 253 -12.33 -7.66 4.92
N GLU A 254 -13.02 -8.63 5.51
CA GLU A 254 -12.63 -9.24 6.78
C GLU A 254 -11.24 -9.90 6.68
N TYR A 255 -10.97 -10.59 5.56
CA TYR A 255 -9.66 -11.14 5.29
C TYR A 255 -8.60 -10.04 5.12
N TRP A 256 -8.89 -9.02 4.32
CA TRP A 256 -7.93 -7.95 3.99
C TRP A 256 -7.62 -7.03 5.16
N GLU A 257 -8.58 -6.74 6.03
CA GLU A 257 -8.34 -6.00 7.28
C GLU A 257 -7.30 -6.71 8.16
N ASN A 258 -7.42 -8.04 8.31
CA ASN A 258 -6.45 -8.83 9.03
C ASN A 258 -5.11 -8.91 8.29
N SER A 259 -5.12 -9.14 6.98
CA SER A 259 -3.94 -9.23 6.13
C SER A 259 -3.10 -7.96 6.18
N LEU A 260 -3.73 -6.79 6.18
CA LEU A 260 -3.04 -5.51 6.21
C LEU A 260 -2.09 -5.39 7.40
N LYS A 261 -2.44 -5.93 8.56
CA LYS A 261 -1.58 -5.90 9.78
C LYS A 261 -0.24 -6.58 9.55
N PHE A 262 -0.24 -7.71 8.81
CA PHE A 262 1.00 -8.42 8.46
C PHE A 262 1.80 -7.66 7.41
N GLN A 263 1.13 -7.04 6.44
CA GLN A 263 1.78 -6.20 5.43
C GLN A 263 2.48 -5.01 6.08
N LEU A 264 1.80 -4.29 6.97
CA LEU A 264 2.37 -3.12 7.64
C LEU A 264 3.52 -3.48 8.58
N LEU A 265 3.44 -4.63 9.29
CA LEU A 265 4.54 -5.15 10.10
C LEU A 265 5.78 -5.50 9.23
N PHE A 266 5.56 -6.13 8.08
CA PHE A 266 6.62 -6.43 7.12
C PHE A 266 7.33 -5.16 6.64
N PHE A 267 6.57 -4.11 6.30
CA PHE A 267 7.16 -2.83 5.88
C PHE A 267 7.86 -2.10 7.03
N ASP A 268 7.34 -2.18 8.23
CA ASP A 268 8.02 -1.61 9.41
C ASP A 268 9.40 -2.27 9.63
N ASN A 269 9.49 -3.58 9.50
CA ASN A 269 10.75 -4.31 9.58
C ASN A 269 11.70 -3.91 8.44
N PHE A 270 11.20 -3.80 7.21
CA PHE A 270 11.97 -3.34 6.06
C PHE A 270 12.55 -1.93 6.29
N PHE A 271 11.76 -0.99 6.81
CA PHE A 271 12.22 0.37 7.09
C PHE A 271 13.25 0.40 8.24
N LYS A 272 13.09 -0.43 9.27
CA LYS A 272 14.07 -0.58 10.37
C LYS A 272 15.41 -1.17 9.89
N GLU A 273 15.39 -2.19 9.05
CA GLU A 273 16.59 -2.76 8.43
C GLU A 273 17.39 -1.72 7.65
N ASN A 274 16.72 -0.77 7.01
CA ASN A 274 17.32 0.34 6.28
C ASN A 274 17.72 1.52 7.18
N LYS A 275 17.60 1.41 8.51
CA LYS A 275 17.92 2.44 9.50
C LYS A 275 17.17 3.77 9.29
N LEU A 276 15.90 3.65 8.93
CA LEU A 276 15.01 4.79 8.65
C LEU A 276 14.13 5.15 9.87
N LYS A 277 14.32 4.43 10.96
CA LYS A 277 13.63 4.61 12.25
C LYS A 277 14.58 4.38 13.40
#